data_9c9b81faa96d1b4cb2157b416c4eb1bf
#
_entry.id   9c9b81faa96d1b4cb2157b416c4eb1bf
#
_cell.length_a   1.000
_cell.length_b   1.000
_cell.length_c   1.000
_cell.angle_alpha   90.00
_cell.angle_beta   90.00
_cell.angle_gamma   90.00
#
_symmetry.space_group_name_H-M   'P 1'
#
loop_
_entity.id
_entity.type
_entity.pdbx_description
1 polymer ?
#
loop_
_entity_poly.entity_id
_entity_poly.type
_entity_poly.pdbx_seq_one_letter_code
_entity_poly.pdbx_strand_id
1 'polypeptide(L)'
;MSLPTSLSQHIIRRPQRIALLAHIAEQGSITRAAKSAGLSYKAAWDAIDELNNLAQKPLVERSVGGKGGGGAKLTAEGERVLRLYQRLQVLQAEVLGSDEDASDFNLLGRLMLRTSARNQLHGQVSAIEHQGRNDLIRLQLSGGLSLSAQITHDSTQRLELETGVEVVALIKAGWLELLAIGQAATPGHNCVSGVIETILDADDGPSEVRITLPNGQVLCALAQPAALQAMGVVEGGQVQVQFSPSNVPVSYTHLRAHET
;
A
#
# COMPACT_ATOMS: atom_id res chain seq x y z
N MET A 1 -5.67 -13.11 -24.41
CA MET A 1 -5.90 -11.79 -23.78
C MET A 1 -5.26 -11.83 -22.41
N SER A 2 -4.30 -10.96 -22.13
CA SER A 2 -3.67 -10.85 -20.82
C SER A 2 -4.56 -10.07 -19.86
N LEU A 3 -4.52 -10.40 -18.56
CA LEU A 3 -5.16 -9.57 -17.53
C LEU A 3 -4.50 -8.18 -17.49
N PRO A 4 -5.26 -7.11 -17.21
CA PRO A 4 -4.66 -5.83 -16.91
C PRO A 4 -3.68 -5.96 -15.74
N THR A 5 -2.53 -5.32 -15.84
CA THR A 5 -1.46 -5.42 -14.82
C THR A 5 -1.96 -5.01 -13.43
N SER A 6 -2.86 -4.02 -13.35
CA SER A 6 -3.49 -3.61 -12.10
C SER A 6 -4.34 -4.70 -11.45
N LEU A 7 -5.10 -5.45 -12.25
CA LEU A 7 -5.95 -6.54 -11.73
C LEU A 7 -5.12 -7.73 -11.26
N SER A 8 -4.06 -8.11 -12.01
CA SER A 8 -3.18 -9.20 -11.60
C SER A 8 -2.46 -8.90 -10.28
N GLN A 9 -1.99 -7.66 -10.08
CA GLN A 9 -1.40 -7.23 -8.81
C GLN A 9 -2.41 -7.24 -7.66
N HIS A 10 -3.65 -6.86 -7.94
CA HIS A 10 -4.71 -6.85 -6.94
C HIS A 10 -5.09 -8.26 -6.49
N ILE A 11 -5.18 -9.20 -7.43
CA ILE A 11 -5.46 -10.62 -7.18
C ILE A 11 -4.45 -11.22 -6.20
N ILE A 12 -3.16 -10.94 -6.40
CA ILE A 12 -2.08 -11.48 -5.57
C ILE A 12 -2.10 -10.88 -4.16
N ARG A 13 -2.52 -9.62 -4.01
CA ARG A 13 -2.41 -8.86 -2.76
C ARG A 13 -3.62 -8.95 -1.82
N ARG A 14 -4.77 -9.40 -2.31
CA ARG A 14 -6.02 -9.42 -1.54
C ARG A 14 -6.80 -10.71 -1.77
N PRO A 15 -6.29 -11.85 -1.28
CA PRO A 15 -6.89 -13.16 -1.53
C PRO A 15 -8.35 -13.25 -1.08
N GLN A 16 -8.72 -12.64 0.04
CA GLN A 16 -10.10 -12.63 0.55
C GLN A 16 -11.10 -11.99 -0.41
N ARG A 17 -10.68 -10.96 -1.16
CA ARG A 17 -11.56 -10.30 -2.15
C ARG A 17 -11.78 -11.16 -3.38
N ILE A 18 -10.79 -11.96 -3.75
CA ILE A 18 -10.97 -12.93 -4.84
C ILE A 18 -11.69 -14.17 -4.32
N ALA A 19 -11.48 -14.60 -3.07
CA ALA A 19 -12.28 -15.64 -2.44
C ALA A 19 -13.76 -15.27 -2.42
N LEU A 20 -14.10 -13.98 -2.26
CA LEU A 20 -15.46 -13.48 -2.38
C LEU A 20 -16.08 -13.83 -3.76
N LEU A 21 -15.31 -13.81 -4.86
CA LEU A 21 -15.80 -14.24 -6.18
C LEU A 21 -16.19 -15.73 -6.18
N ALA A 22 -15.38 -16.59 -5.54
CA ALA A 22 -15.70 -18.00 -5.41
C ALA A 22 -17.03 -18.21 -4.66
N HIS A 23 -17.18 -17.55 -3.53
CA HIS A 23 -18.43 -17.63 -2.74
C HIS A 23 -19.64 -17.03 -3.47
N ILE A 24 -19.45 -15.99 -4.29
CA ILE A 24 -20.53 -15.47 -5.15
C ILE A 24 -20.93 -16.51 -6.19
N ALA A 25 -19.97 -17.18 -6.83
CA ALA A 25 -20.23 -18.24 -7.81
C ALA A 25 -21.04 -19.38 -7.20
N GLU A 26 -20.70 -19.79 -5.98
CA GLU A 26 -21.37 -20.91 -5.28
C GLU A 26 -22.76 -20.53 -4.74
N GLN A 27 -22.90 -19.34 -4.21
CA GLN A 27 -24.05 -18.98 -3.37
C GLN A 27 -25.05 -18.04 -4.04
N GLY A 28 -24.65 -17.32 -5.09
CA GLY A 28 -25.49 -16.40 -5.83
C GLY A 28 -26.00 -15.20 -5.02
N SER A 29 -25.38 -14.90 -3.87
CA SER A 29 -25.83 -13.87 -2.93
C SER A 29 -24.66 -13.17 -2.27
N ILE A 30 -24.61 -11.84 -2.40
CA ILE A 30 -23.55 -11.01 -1.79
C ILE A 30 -23.54 -11.18 -0.26
N THR A 31 -24.72 -11.22 0.37
CA THR A 31 -24.81 -11.34 1.83
C THR A 31 -24.24 -12.67 2.34
N ARG A 32 -24.55 -13.78 1.68
CA ARG A 32 -24.03 -15.09 2.05
C ARG A 32 -22.54 -15.20 1.73
N ALA A 33 -22.14 -14.75 0.55
CA ALA A 33 -20.73 -14.75 0.12
C ALA A 33 -19.86 -13.90 1.05
N ALA A 34 -20.33 -12.73 1.49
CA ALA A 34 -19.64 -11.88 2.47
C ALA A 34 -19.40 -12.64 3.78
N LYS A 35 -20.44 -13.28 4.33
CA LYS A 35 -20.32 -14.06 5.56
C LYS A 35 -19.31 -15.20 5.42
N SER A 36 -19.34 -15.93 4.31
CA SER A 36 -18.39 -17.03 4.04
C SER A 36 -16.96 -16.55 3.83
N ALA A 37 -16.78 -15.34 3.28
CA ALA A 37 -15.45 -14.71 3.10
C ALA A 37 -14.95 -13.99 4.37
N GLY A 38 -15.69 -14.01 5.48
CA GLY A 38 -15.31 -13.26 6.70
C GLY A 38 -15.40 -11.74 6.56
N LEU A 39 -16.19 -11.25 5.59
CA LEU A 39 -16.35 -9.82 5.30
C LEU A 39 -17.69 -9.29 5.84
N SER A 40 -17.69 -8.01 6.27
CA SER A 40 -18.94 -7.30 6.49
C SER A 40 -19.66 -7.10 5.15
N TYR A 41 -20.99 -6.93 5.20
CA TYR A 41 -21.79 -6.65 4.00
C TYR A 41 -21.27 -5.44 3.23
N LYS A 42 -20.93 -4.35 3.94
CA LYS A 42 -20.32 -3.15 3.34
C LYS A 42 -18.99 -3.45 2.68
N ALA A 43 -18.09 -4.16 3.37
CA ALA A 43 -16.78 -4.51 2.82
C ALA A 43 -16.87 -5.40 1.56
N ALA A 44 -17.86 -6.29 1.48
CA ALA A 44 -18.10 -7.10 0.29
C ALA A 44 -18.56 -6.23 -0.90
N TRP A 45 -19.41 -5.23 -0.68
CA TRP A 45 -19.82 -4.29 -1.71
C TRP A 45 -18.64 -3.47 -2.21
N ASP A 46 -17.87 -2.88 -1.30
CA ASP A 46 -16.66 -2.12 -1.62
C ASP A 46 -15.65 -2.98 -2.42
N ALA A 47 -15.52 -4.26 -2.04
CA ALA A 47 -14.66 -5.21 -2.75
C ALA A 47 -15.14 -5.49 -4.18
N ILE A 48 -16.46 -5.70 -4.39
CA ILE A 48 -17.04 -5.92 -5.72
C ILE A 48 -16.85 -4.68 -6.60
N ASP A 49 -17.09 -3.48 -6.04
CA ASP A 49 -16.91 -2.23 -6.78
C ASP A 49 -15.45 -2.04 -7.18
N GLU A 50 -14.51 -2.27 -6.28
CA GLU A 50 -13.08 -2.18 -6.56
C GLU A 50 -12.64 -3.19 -7.63
N LEU A 51 -13.08 -4.45 -7.54
CA LEU A 51 -12.77 -5.48 -8.53
C LEU A 51 -13.33 -5.14 -9.91
N ASN A 52 -14.57 -4.66 -9.98
CA ASN A 52 -15.18 -4.24 -11.23
C ASN A 52 -14.49 -3.01 -11.83
N ASN A 53 -14.06 -2.04 -11.00
CA ASN A 53 -13.35 -0.85 -11.44
C ASN A 53 -11.93 -1.13 -11.95
N LEU A 54 -11.27 -2.17 -11.43
CA LEU A 54 -9.94 -2.59 -11.87
C LEU A 54 -9.97 -3.44 -13.14
N ALA A 55 -11.10 -4.05 -13.45
CA ALA A 55 -11.28 -4.91 -14.60
C ALA A 55 -11.72 -4.10 -15.83
N GLN A 56 -11.33 -4.54 -17.04
CA GLN A 56 -11.82 -3.93 -18.30
C GLN A 56 -13.31 -4.21 -18.54
N LYS A 57 -13.81 -5.31 -18.00
CA LYS A 57 -15.22 -5.70 -18.01
C LYS A 57 -15.61 -6.12 -16.60
N PRO A 58 -16.85 -5.83 -16.16
CA PRO A 58 -17.28 -6.23 -14.83
C PRO A 58 -17.07 -7.73 -14.58
N LEU A 59 -16.58 -8.09 -13.39
CA LEU A 59 -16.39 -9.47 -12.96
C LEU A 59 -17.65 -10.03 -12.31
N VAL A 60 -18.45 -9.15 -11.69
CA VAL A 60 -19.69 -9.47 -10.98
C VAL A 60 -20.83 -8.64 -11.54
N GLU A 61 -21.89 -9.31 -11.94
CA GLU A 61 -23.19 -8.72 -12.24
C GLU A 61 -24.09 -8.83 -11.01
N ARG A 62 -24.82 -7.74 -10.74
CA ARG A 62 -25.76 -7.63 -9.64
C ARG A 62 -27.17 -7.72 -10.18
N SER A 63 -28.04 -8.48 -9.53
CA SER A 63 -29.48 -8.44 -9.80
C SER A 63 -30.19 -7.74 -8.65
N VAL A 64 -31.06 -6.79 -8.98
CA VAL A 64 -31.95 -6.17 -7.99
C VAL A 64 -32.94 -7.25 -7.55
N GLY A 65 -32.75 -7.77 -6.34
CA GLY A 65 -33.59 -8.84 -5.80
C GLY A 65 -34.69 -8.29 -4.92
N GLY A 66 -35.84 -8.93 -4.99
CA GLY A 66 -36.95 -8.76 -4.03
C GLY A 66 -36.55 -9.23 -2.62
N LYS A 67 -37.56 -9.44 -1.73
CA LYS A 67 -37.54 -9.72 -0.26
C LYS A 67 -36.41 -10.56 0.37
N GLY A 68 -35.28 -10.89 -0.32
CA GLY A 68 -34.21 -11.75 0.22
C GLY A 68 -32.78 -11.22 0.07
N GLY A 69 -32.55 -9.94 -0.29
CA GLY A 69 -31.22 -9.38 -0.55
C GLY A 69 -30.81 -9.50 -2.03
N GLY A 70 -29.96 -8.60 -2.51
CA GLY A 70 -29.52 -8.56 -3.90
C GLY A 70 -28.82 -9.84 -4.33
N GLY A 71 -29.21 -10.42 -5.47
CA GLY A 71 -28.51 -11.51 -6.14
C GLY A 71 -27.20 -10.99 -6.77
N ALA A 72 -26.21 -11.85 -6.88
CA ALA A 72 -25.01 -11.60 -7.62
C ALA A 72 -24.55 -12.87 -8.34
N LYS A 73 -23.99 -12.71 -9.53
CA LYS A 73 -23.37 -13.80 -10.29
C LYS A 73 -22.07 -13.33 -10.92
N LEU A 74 -21.16 -14.25 -11.14
CA LEU A 74 -19.98 -13.95 -11.94
C LEU A 74 -20.35 -13.77 -13.41
N THR A 75 -19.66 -12.87 -14.07
CA THR A 75 -19.63 -12.81 -15.53
C THR A 75 -18.67 -13.87 -16.07
N ALA A 76 -18.68 -14.11 -17.38
CA ALA A 76 -17.68 -14.96 -18.03
C ALA A 76 -16.23 -14.51 -17.75
N GLU A 77 -16.02 -13.18 -17.61
CA GLU A 77 -14.73 -12.61 -17.23
C GLU A 77 -14.40 -12.91 -15.77
N GLY A 78 -15.36 -12.79 -14.86
CA GLY A 78 -15.21 -13.14 -13.45
C GLY A 78 -14.84 -14.60 -13.24
N GLU A 79 -15.50 -15.52 -13.95
CA GLU A 79 -15.16 -16.94 -13.92
C GLU A 79 -13.75 -17.23 -14.46
N ARG A 80 -13.35 -16.53 -15.53
CA ARG A 80 -12.00 -16.66 -16.09
C ARG A 80 -10.94 -16.21 -15.08
N VAL A 81 -11.16 -15.07 -14.41
CA VAL A 81 -10.26 -14.53 -13.37
C VAL A 81 -10.18 -15.49 -12.20
N LEU A 82 -11.30 -16.03 -11.73
CA LEU A 82 -11.34 -16.98 -10.62
C LEU A 82 -10.54 -18.26 -10.93
N ARG A 83 -10.74 -18.84 -12.11
CA ARG A 83 -9.95 -20.03 -12.53
C ARG A 83 -8.46 -19.75 -12.59
N LEU A 84 -8.05 -18.57 -13.06
CA LEU A 84 -6.63 -18.19 -13.09
C LEU A 84 -6.08 -18.03 -11.66
N TYR A 85 -6.84 -17.42 -10.77
CA TYR A 85 -6.44 -17.27 -9.36
C TYR A 85 -6.21 -18.62 -8.69
N GLN A 86 -7.14 -19.57 -8.85
CA GLN A 86 -7.00 -20.92 -8.29
C GLN A 86 -5.73 -21.62 -8.79
N ARG A 87 -5.41 -21.49 -10.09
CA ARG A 87 -4.16 -22.02 -10.65
C ARG A 87 -2.91 -21.34 -10.05
N LEU A 88 -2.96 -20.02 -9.84
CA LEU A 88 -1.86 -19.29 -9.21
C LEU A 88 -1.65 -19.71 -7.76
N GLN A 89 -2.71 -20.00 -7.01
CA GLN A 89 -2.60 -20.50 -5.64
C GLN A 89 -1.88 -21.87 -5.59
N VAL A 90 -2.20 -22.78 -6.50
CA VAL A 90 -1.50 -24.09 -6.57
C VAL A 90 -0.03 -23.89 -6.87
N LEU A 91 0.32 -23.09 -7.89
CA LEU A 91 1.71 -22.81 -8.24
C LEU A 91 2.47 -22.11 -7.12
N GLN A 92 1.80 -21.20 -6.40
CA GLN A 92 2.38 -20.51 -5.25
C GLN A 92 2.70 -21.49 -4.11
N ALA A 93 1.80 -22.41 -3.80
CA ALA A 93 2.03 -23.44 -2.79
C ALA A 93 3.20 -24.39 -3.16
N GLU A 94 3.41 -24.63 -4.46
CA GLU A 94 4.55 -25.42 -4.95
C GLU A 94 5.89 -24.67 -4.81
N VAL A 95 5.88 -23.33 -4.96
CA VAL A 95 7.09 -22.48 -4.88
C VAL A 95 7.46 -22.14 -3.43
N LEU A 96 6.47 -21.91 -2.57
CA LEU A 96 6.67 -21.52 -1.16
C LEU A 96 6.91 -22.76 -0.29
N GLY A 97 8.01 -23.48 -0.54
CA GLY A 97 8.38 -24.68 0.20
C GLY A 97 9.07 -24.42 1.54
N SER A 98 9.55 -23.19 1.80
CA SER A 98 10.28 -22.81 3.02
C SER A 98 9.98 -21.37 3.43
N ASP A 99 10.32 -21.00 4.67
CA ASP A 99 10.22 -19.61 5.17
C ASP A 99 11.15 -18.66 4.37
N GLU A 100 12.27 -19.15 3.87
CA GLU A 100 13.21 -18.38 3.03
C GLU A 100 12.57 -18.04 1.68
N ASP A 101 11.92 -18.99 1.03
CA ASP A 101 11.17 -18.76 -0.22
C ASP A 101 10.03 -17.73 -0.02
N ALA A 102 9.34 -17.79 1.12
CA ALA A 102 8.30 -16.83 1.47
C ALA A 102 8.86 -15.41 1.63
N SER A 103 10.03 -15.27 2.27
CA SER A 103 10.72 -13.98 2.43
C SER A 103 11.14 -13.40 1.08
N ASP A 104 11.74 -14.20 0.22
CA ASP A 104 12.16 -13.79 -1.12
C ASP A 104 10.97 -13.42 -2.00
N PHE A 105 9.88 -14.15 -1.91
CA PHE A 105 8.65 -13.85 -2.63
C PHE A 105 8.05 -12.51 -2.19
N ASN A 106 8.10 -12.18 -0.89
CA ASN A 106 7.66 -10.89 -0.37
C ASN A 106 8.58 -9.76 -0.85
N LEU A 107 9.88 -9.99 -0.91
CA LEU A 107 10.84 -9.04 -1.47
C LEU A 107 10.52 -8.76 -2.96
N LEU A 108 10.30 -9.80 -3.76
CA LEU A 108 9.87 -9.66 -5.15
C LEU A 108 8.57 -8.86 -5.27
N GLY A 109 7.59 -9.13 -4.41
CA GLY A 109 6.33 -8.37 -4.35
C GLY A 109 6.54 -6.87 -4.10
N ARG A 110 7.51 -6.51 -3.24
CA ARG A 110 7.90 -5.11 -2.99
C ARG A 110 8.58 -4.50 -4.20
N LEU A 111 9.52 -5.19 -4.83
CA LEU A 111 10.22 -4.73 -6.03
C LEU A 111 9.30 -4.53 -7.24
N MET A 112 8.23 -5.29 -7.31
CA MET A 112 7.22 -5.18 -8.37
C MET A 112 6.18 -4.08 -8.12
N LEU A 113 6.22 -3.39 -6.96
CA LEU A 113 5.29 -2.32 -6.64
C LEU A 113 5.54 -1.09 -7.53
N ARG A 114 4.63 -0.82 -8.45
CA ARG A 114 4.66 0.38 -9.31
C ARG A 114 3.69 1.42 -8.78
N THR A 115 4.21 2.59 -8.44
CA THR A 115 3.44 3.71 -7.89
C THR A 115 4.04 5.04 -8.34
N SER A 116 3.28 6.12 -8.26
CA SER A 116 3.76 7.48 -8.49
C SER A 116 4.54 8.06 -7.29
N ALA A 117 4.55 7.39 -6.15
CA ALA A 117 5.34 7.79 -5.00
C ALA A 117 6.82 7.43 -5.26
N ARG A 118 7.69 8.45 -5.28
CA ARG A 118 9.13 8.26 -5.50
C ARG A 118 9.81 7.60 -4.31
N ASN A 119 9.30 7.86 -3.10
CA ASN A 119 9.83 7.28 -1.87
C ASN A 119 8.97 6.08 -1.46
N GLN A 120 9.61 4.92 -1.40
CA GLN A 120 9.03 3.67 -0.98
C GLN A 120 9.90 3.10 0.14
N LEU A 121 9.43 3.20 1.38
CA LEU A 121 10.19 2.81 2.55
C LEU A 121 9.57 1.56 3.16
N HIS A 122 10.34 0.48 3.21
CA HIS A 122 9.93 -0.75 3.89
C HIS A 122 10.05 -0.58 5.39
N GLY A 123 9.04 -1.02 6.13
CA GLY A 123 9.00 -0.99 7.57
C GLY A 123 8.00 -1.98 8.14
N GLN A 124 8.04 -2.14 9.45
CA GLN A 124 7.14 -3.00 10.22
C GLN A 124 6.23 -2.15 11.09
N VAL A 125 4.96 -2.50 11.18
CA VAL A 125 4.02 -1.86 12.11
C VAL A 125 4.46 -2.14 13.55
N SER A 126 4.78 -1.08 14.29
CA SER A 126 5.19 -1.18 15.71
C SER A 126 4.06 -0.85 16.69
N ALA A 127 3.11 -0.01 16.27
CA ALA A 127 1.93 0.32 17.05
C ALA A 127 0.81 0.87 16.15
N ILE A 128 -0.44 0.72 16.61
CA ILE A 128 -1.63 1.30 15.99
C ILE A 128 -2.40 2.05 17.09
N GLU A 129 -2.60 3.35 16.90
CA GLU A 129 -3.32 4.22 17.83
C GLU A 129 -4.61 4.70 17.17
N HIS A 130 -5.76 4.36 17.76
CA HIS A 130 -7.06 4.80 17.26
C HIS A 130 -7.31 6.28 17.53
N GLN A 131 -7.65 7.05 16.52
CA GLN A 131 -7.93 8.48 16.59
C GLN A 131 -9.28 8.81 15.90
N GLY A 132 -10.35 8.27 16.44
CA GLY A 132 -11.69 8.45 15.89
C GLY A 132 -11.88 7.72 14.55
N ARG A 133 -12.02 8.47 13.45
CA ARG A 133 -12.15 7.87 12.11
C ARG A 133 -10.84 7.44 11.48
N ASN A 134 -9.73 7.87 12.04
CA ASN A 134 -8.38 7.57 11.56
C ASN A 134 -7.63 6.72 12.59
N ASP A 135 -6.60 6.08 12.13
CA ASP A 135 -5.60 5.41 12.94
C ASP A 135 -4.23 6.01 12.63
N LEU A 136 -3.44 6.22 13.68
CA LEU A 136 -2.04 6.55 13.56
C LEU A 136 -1.24 5.25 13.64
N ILE A 137 -0.63 4.87 12.52
CA ILE A 137 0.18 3.68 12.38
C ILE A 137 1.64 4.07 12.57
N ARG A 138 2.29 3.53 13.60
CA ARG A 138 3.74 3.69 13.80
C ARG A 138 4.48 2.61 13.05
N LEU A 139 5.44 3.01 12.24
CA LEU A 139 6.26 2.14 11.42
C LEU A 139 7.71 2.19 11.91
N GLN A 140 8.28 1.04 12.19
CA GLN A 140 9.70 0.87 12.46
C GLN A 140 10.41 0.53 11.16
N LEU A 141 11.33 1.38 10.74
CA LEU A 141 12.21 1.13 9.58
C LEU A 141 13.52 0.48 10.05
N SER A 142 14.29 -0.06 9.09
CA SER A 142 15.66 -0.52 9.38
C SER A 142 16.53 0.61 9.96
N GLY A 143 17.54 0.26 10.74
CA GLY A 143 18.47 1.22 11.34
C GLY A 143 17.86 2.08 12.46
N GLY A 144 16.74 1.69 13.07
CA GLY A 144 16.17 2.37 14.21
C GLY A 144 15.31 3.60 13.89
N LEU A 145 15.12 3.93 12.62
CA LEU A 145 14.23 5.02 12.20
C LEU A 145 12.76 4.62 12.38
N SER A 146 11.94 5.57 12.78
CA SER A 146 10.49 5.38 12.88
C SER A 146 9.74 6.47 12.12
N LEU A 147 8.60 6.09 11.53
CA LEU A 147 7.67 6.99 10.86
C LEU A 147 6.26 6.76 11.40
N SER A 148 5.41 7.77 11.26
CA SER A 148 3.99 7.67 11.51
C SER A 148 3.22 7.84 10.20
N ALA A 149 2.22 7.01 9.97
CA ALA A 149 1.26 7.13 8.89
C ALA A 149 -0.14 7.29 9.47
N GLN A 150 -0.93 8.22 8.96
CA GLN A 150 -2.32 8.40 9.36
C GLN A 150 -3.23 7.94 8.22
N ILE A 151 -3.99 6.88 8.47
CA ILE A 151 -4.93 6.31 7.51
C ILE A 151 -6.31 6.16 8.16
N THR A 152 -7.35 5.91 7.38
CA THR A 152 -8.68 5.68 7.94
C THR A 152 -8.73 4.33 8.67
N HIS A 153 -9.53 4.26 9.74
CA HIS A 153 -9.76 3.01 10.47
C HIS A 153 -10.23 1.87 9.55
N ASP A 154 -11.11 2.19 8.60
CA ASP A 154 -11.55 1.26 7.55
C ASP A 154 -10.37 0.74 6.68
N SER A 155 -9.38 1.59 6.41
CA SER A 155 -8.16 1.17 5.68
C SER A 155 -7.29 0.24 6.53
N THR A 156 -7.14 0.51 7.83
CA THR A 156 -6.44 -0.38 8.76
C THR A 156 -7.06 -1.78 8.77
N GLN A 157 -8.38 -1.84 8.88
CA GLN A 157 -9.11 -3.10 8.83
C GLN A 157 -8.98 -3.81 7.48
N ARG A 158 -9.16 -3.08 6.37
CA ARG A 158 -9.04 -3.66 5.01
C ARG A 158 -7.66 -4.17 4.68
N LEU A 159 -6.63 -3.55 5.23
CA LEU A 159 -5.24 -3.97 5.06
C LEU A 159 -4.83 -5.01 6.11
N GLU A 160 -5.72 -5.35 7.05
CA GLU A 160 -5.45 -6.30 8.14
C GLU A 160 -4.16 -5.95 8.89
N LEU A 161 -3.98 -4.65 9.16
CA LEU A 161 -2.77 -4.18 9.83
C LEU A 161 -2.81 -4.54 11.31
N GLU A 162 -1.77 -5.20 11.74
CA GLU A 162 -1.49 -5.54 13.14
C GLU A 162 -0.02 -5.24 13.44
N THR A 163 0.32 -5.14 14.72
CA THR A 163 1.73 -5.03 15.14
C THR A 163 2.52 -6.22 14.62
N GLY A 164 3.69 -5.94 14.04
CA GLY A 164 4.54 -6.95 13.43
C GLY A 164 4.34 -7.12 11.93
N VAL A 165 3.29 -6.55 11.34
CA VAL A 165 3.03 -6.64 9.89
C VAL A 165 4.03 -5.78 9.13
N GLU A 166 4.65 -6.34 8.08
CA GLU A 166 5.52 -5.61 7.17
C GLU A 166 4.71 -4.83 6.14
N VAL A 167 5.09 -3.59 5.91
CA VAL A 167 4.41 -2.67 4.99
C VAL A 167 5.42 -1.82 4.21
N VAL A 168 4.93 -1.18 3.15
CA VAL A 168 5.67 -0.13 2.43
C VAL A 168 4.97 1.20 2.65
N ALA A 169 5.67 2.15 3.26
CA ALA A 169 5.26 3.55 3.32
C ALA A 169 5.55 4.22 1.99
N LEU A 170 4.56 4.90 1.44
CA LEU A 170 4.61 5.56 0.13
C LEU A 170 4.57 7.06 0.34
N ILE A 171 5.60 7.80 -0.13
CA ILE A 171 5.65 9.25 0.06
C ILE A 171 5.98 9.91 -1.28
N LYS A 172 5.15 10.84 -1.72
CA LYS A 172 5.46 11.63 -2.92
C LYS A 172 6.57 12.63 -2.64
N ALA A 173 7.48 12.83 -3.57
CA ALA A 173 8.62 13.75 -3.44
C ALA A 173 8.19 15.20 -3.12
N GLY A 174 7.08 15.65 -3.69
CA GLY A 174 6.54 17.00 -3.43
C GLY A 174 5.82 17.16 -2.08
N TRP A 175 5.71 16.11 -1.28
CA TRP A 175 5.15 16.18 0.09
C TRP A 175 6.23 16.28 1.17
N LEU A 176 7.49 16.15 0.77
CA LEU A 176 8.64 16.31 1.65
C LEU A 176 9.05 17.79 1.70
N GLU A 177 9.16 18.32 2.89
CA GLU A 177 9.63 19.66 3.15
C GLU A 177 11.02 19.61 3.79
N LEU A 178 11.95 20.36 3.22
CA LEU A 178 13.31 20.45 3.74
C LEU A 178 13.39 21.53 4.82
N LEU A 179 14.07 21.22 5.90
CA LEU A 179 14.35 22.14 7.00
C LEU A 179 15.86 22.23 7.23
N ALA A 180 16.34 23.43 7.52
CA ALA A 180 17.71 23.60 7.98
C ALA A 180 17.92 22.87 9.31
N ILE A 181 19.14 22.41 9.57
CA ILE A 181 19.49 21.77 10.84
C ILE A 181 19.25 22.75 12.00
N GLY A 182 18.53 22.28 13.01
CA GLY A 182 18.15 23.08 14.17
C GLY A 182 16.85 23.87 14.01
N GLN A 183 16.25 23.88 12.83
CA GLN A 183 14.90 24.41 12.65
C GLN A 183 13.89 23.47 13.31
N ALA A 184 12.94 24.03 14.06
CA ALA A 184 11.90 23.24 14.72
C ALA A 184 10.95 22.64 13.68
N ALA A 185 10.76 21.32 13.75
CA ALA A 185 9.76 20.64 12.94
C ALA A 185 8.34 20.99 13.41
N THR A 186 7.39 20.91 12.51
CA THR A 186 5.97 21.06 12.81
C THR A 186 5.52 19.98 13.79
N PRO A 187 4.89 20.31 14.91
CA PRO A 187 4.39 19.32 15.87
C PRO A 187 3.51 18.27 15.20
N GLY A 188 3.76 17.01 15.52
CA GLY A 188 3.01 15.87 14.96
C GLY A 188 3.44 15.43 13.54
N HIS A 189 4.38 16.11 12.90
CA HIS A 189 4.96 15.67 11.64
C HIS A 189 6.05 14.63 11.87
N ASN A 190 6.23 13.75 10.88
CA ASN A 190 7.46 13.00 10.76
C ASN A 190 8.62 13.95 10.51
N CYS A 191 9.74 13.73 11.17
CA CYS A 191 10.96 14.49 10.93
C CYS A 191 12.16 13.53 10.98
N VAL A 192 12.92 13.48 9.90
CA VAL A 192 14.10 12.63 9.79
C VAL A 192 15.28 13.44 9.31
N SER A 193 16.47 13.17 9.83
CA SER A 193 17.72 13.83 9.39
C SER A 193 18.43 12.97 8.36
N GLY A 194 19.10 13.61 7.42
CA GLY A 194 19.91 12.93 6.40
C GLY A 194 20.98 13.84 5.84
N VAL A 195 21.75 13.30 4.90
CA VAL A 195 22.81 13.99 4.17
C VAL A 195 22.37 14.16 2.72
N ILE A 196 22.49 15.36 2.18
CA ILE A 196 22.20 15.62 0.76
C ILE A 196 23.25 14.90 -0.08
N GLU A 197 22.81 13.93 -0.86
CA GLU A 197 23.67 13.19 -1.79
C GLU A 197 23.86 13.96 -3.09
N THR A 198 22.76 14.48 -3.66
CA THR A 198 22.75 15.18 -4.94
C THR A 198 21.61 16.16 -5.03
N ILE A 199 21.84 17.28 -5.68
CA ILE A 199 20.83 18.26 -6.07
C ILE A 199 20.77 18.30 -7.59
N LEU A 200 19.64 17.94 -8.16
CA LEU A 200 19.41 17.93 -9.61
C LEU A 200 18.47 19.10 -9.96
N ASP A 201 19.05 20.14 -10.52
CA ASP A 201 18.28 21.29 -10.98
C ASP A 201 17.51 20.97 -12.26
N ALA A 202 16.32 21.55 -12.40
CA ALA A 202 15.53 21.52 -13.61
C ALA A 202 15.59 22.89 -14.30
N ASP A 203 15.48 22.90 -15.63
CA ASP A 203 15.42 24.14 -16.40
C ASP A 203 14.19 24.98 -16.02
N ASP A 204 13.13 24.30 -15.59
CA ASP A 204 11.88 24.92 -15.10
C ASP A 204 11.28 24.06 -13.97
N GLY A 205 10.88 24.72 -12.86
CA GLY A 205 10.25 24.05 -11.72
C GLY A 205 11.18 23.75 -10.53
N PRO A 206 10.78 22.82 -9.64
CA PRO A 206 11.56 22.48 -8.45
C PRO A 206 12.73 21.58 -8.75
N SER A 207 13.84 21.78 -8.03
CA SER A 207 14.99 20.87 -8.02
C SER A 207 14.63 19.55 -7.31
N GLU A 208 15.18 18.43 -7.80
CA GLU A 208 15.14 17.15 -7.11
C GLU A 208 16.32 17.05 -6.15
N VAL A 209 16.03 16.80 -4.87
CA VAL A 209 17.05 16.66 -3.82
C VAL A 209 17.04 15.22 -3.32
N ARG A 210 18.16 14.52 -3.44
CA ARG A 210 18.36 13.18 -2.91
C ARG A 210 19.04 13.25 -1.56
N ILE A 211 18.45 12.61 -0.57
CA ILE A 211 18.88 12.67 0.83
C ILE A 211 19.09 11.25 1.34
N THR A 212 20.30 10.91 1.69
CA THR A 212 20.67 9.62 2.29
C THR A 212 20.42 9.67 3.78
N LEU A 213 19.56 8.75 4.26
CA LEU A 213 19.22 8.58 5.67
C LEU A 213 20.33 7.77 6.40
N PRO A 214 20.39 7.83 7.76
CA PRO A 214 21.41 7.07 8.51
C PRO A 214 21.38 5.56 8.31
N ASN A 215 20.26 5.00 7.90
CA ASN A 215 20.08 3.58 7.59
C ASN A 215 20.43 3.20 6.14
N GLY A 216 20.96 4.14 5.34
CA GLY A 216 21.32 3.94 3.94
C GLY A 216 20.16 4.04 2.95
N GLN A 217 18.92 4.23 3.40
CA GLN A 217 17.79 4.52 2.50
C GLN A 217 17.90 5.94 1.96
N VAL A 218 17.37 6.16 0.75
CA VAL A 218 17.41 7.46 0.09
C VAL A 218 16.01 8.03 -0.03
N LEU A 219 15.82 9.28 0.38
CA LEU A 219 14.63 10.07 0.11
C LEU A 219 14.88 10.99 -1.08
N CYS A 220 13.87 11.12 -1.93
CA CYS A 220 13.80 12.08 -3.02
C CYS A 220 12.76 13.16 -2.65
N ALA A 221 13.19 14.39 -2.49
CA ALA A 221 12.35 15.55 -2.24
C ALA A 221 12.35 16.50 -3.45
N LEU A 222 11.28 17.28 -3.60
CA LEU A 222 11.23 18.38 -4.56
C LEU A 222 11.23 19.70 -3.79
N ALA A 223 12.18 20.59 -4.08
CA ALA A 223 12.31 21.87 -3.43
C ALA A 223 12.54 23.00 -4.44
N GLN A 224 11.97 24.17 -4.18
CA GLN A 224 12.19 25.35 -5.02
C GLN A 224 13.66 25.81 -4.90
N PRO A 225 14.35 26.15 -6.02
CA PRO A 225 15.74 26.62 -5.98
C PRO A 225 15.97 27.78 -5.01
N ALA A 226 15.04 28.72 -4.96
CA ALA A 226 15.12 29.86 -4.04
C ALA A 226 15.10 29.41 -2.56
N ALA A 227 14.33 28.36 -2.22
CA ALA A 227 14.30 27.80 -0.87
C ALA A 227 15.62 27.11 -0.50
N LEU A 228 16.20 26.35 -1.44
CA LEU A 228 17.52 25.73 -1.26
C LEU A 228 18.62 26.75 -1.02
N GLN A 229 18.63 27.83 -1.81
CA GLN A 229 19.56 28.95 -1.64
C GLN A 229 19.39 29.65 -0.29
N ALA A 230 18.14 29.93 0.11
CA ALA A 230 17.86 30.58 1.40
C ALA A 230 18.30 29.73 2.60
N MET A 231 18.22 28.41 2.49
CA MET A 231 18.71 27.47 3.51
C MET A 231 20.23 27.28 3.48
N GLY A 232 20.90 27.70 2.42
CA GLY A 232 22.34 27.50 2.24
C GLY A 232 22.74 26.02 2.15
N VAL A 233 21.84 25.15 1.69
CA VAL A 233 22.11 23.70 1.58
C VAL A 233 22.97 23.40 0.36
N VAL A 234 23.90 22.45 0.52
CA VAL A 234 24.82 21.98 -0.50
C VAL A 234 24.94 20.47 -0.46
N GLU A 235 25.39 19.85 -1.53
CA GLU A 235 25.72 18.42 -1.53
C GLU A 235 26.75 18.09 -0.45
N GLY A 236 26.56 16.97 0.24
CA GLY A 236 27.31 16.59 1.44
C GLY A 236 26.83 17.26 2.73
N GLY A 237 25.97 18.27 2.65
CA GLY A 237 25.39 18.97 3.80
C GLY A 237 24.31 18.16 4.50
N GLN A 238 24.15 18.41 5.80
CA GLN A 238 23.06 17.82 6.59
C GLN A 238 21.77 18.61 6.41
N VAL A 239 20.64 17.90 6.40
CA VAL A 239 19.30 18.48 6.28
C VAL A 239 18.31 17.66 7.11
N GLN A 240 17.23 18.31 7.54
CA GLN A 240 16.05 17.61 8.07
C GLN A 240 14.96 17.60 7.01
N VAL A 241 14.19 16.52 7.01
CA VAL A 241 13.04 16.33 6.12
C VAL A 241 11.82 16.12 6.97
N GLN A 242 10.81 16.98 6.82
CA GLN A 242 9.54 16.80 7.49
C GLN A 242 8.40 16.51 6.52
N PHE A 243 7.38 15.79 6.99
CA PHE A 243 6.16 15.51 6.24
C PHE A 243 5.04 15.06 7.19
N SER A 244 3.79 15.37 6.81
CA SER A 244 2.63 15.00 7.62
C SER A 244 2.42 13.47 7.59
N PRO A 245 2.02 12.84 8.71
CA PRO A 245 1.57 11.45 8.73
C PRO A 245 0.42 11.17 7.75
N SER A 246 -0.45 12.14 7.47
CA SER A 246 -1.54 12.01 6.49
C SER A 246 -1.05 11.91 5.05
N ASN A 247 0.21 12.26 4.78
CA ASN A 247 0.87 12.15 3.49
C ASN A 247 1.66 10.83 3.34
N VAL A 248 1.36 9.82 4.16
CA VAL A 248 2.04 8.51 4.14
C VAL A 248 1.01 7.40 3.90
N PRO A 249 0.53 7.21 2.66
CA PRO A 249 -0.17 5.98 2.30
C PRO A 249 0.66 4.74 2.64
N VAL A 250 -0.02 3.71 3.11
CA VAL A 250 0.60 2.43 3.46
C VAL A 250 0.14 1.38 2.45
N SER A 251 1.07 0.60 1.93
CA SER A 251 0.80 -0.56 1.07
C SER A 251 1.28 -1.82 1.77
N TYR A 252 0.42 -2.82 1.81
CA TYR A 252 0.73 -4.14 2.31
C TYR A 252 1.13 -5.07 1.16
N THR A 253 2.22 -5.80 1.30
CA THR A 253 2.77 -6.62 0.21
C THR A 253 2.86 -8.11 0.56
N HIS A 254 2.43 -8.53 1.76
CA HIS A 254 2.49 -9.92 2.19
C HIS A 254 1.45 -10.79 1.49
N LEU A 255 1.91 -11.96 1.05
CA LEU A 255 1.08 -13.11 0.74
C LEU A 255 1.14 -14.02 1.97
N ARG A 256 0.13 -13.96 2.84
CA ARG A 256 -0.01 -14.99 3.87
C ARG A 256 -0.36 -16.31 3.17
N ALA A 257 0.46 -17.35 3.39
CA ALA A 257 -0.03 -18.71 3.27
C ALA A 257 -1.15 -18.85 4.31
N HIS A 258 -2.37 -19.12 3.90
CA HIS A 258 -3.43 -19.48 4.83
C HIS A 258 -3.02 -20.81 5.47
N GLU A 259 -2.73 -20.77 6.77
CA GLU A 259 -2.77 -21.97 7.59
C GLU A 259 -4.23 -22.46 7.52
N THR A 260 -4.42 -23.63 6.90
CA THR A 260 -5.69 -24.36 6.85
C THR A 260 -5.98 -25.04 8.17
#